data_aa52022019f1609341630f72abd12813
#
_entry.id   aa52022019f1609341630f72abd12813
#
_cell.length_a   1.000
_cell.length_b   1.000
_cell.length_c   1.000
_cell.angle_alpha   90.00
_cell.angle_beta   90.00
_cell.angle_gamma   90.00
#
_symmetry.space_group_name_H-M   'P 1'
#
loop_
_entity.id
_entity.type
_entity.pdbx_description
1 polymer ?
#
loop_
_entity_poly.entity_id
_entity_poly.type
_entity_poly.pdbx_seq_one_letter_code
_entity_poly.pdbx_strand_id
1 'polypeptide(L)'
;MNNSKVYIVGAGPGDPELITVKGLKAIEQADVILYDALSSDELLAYADTNCELIYVGKRCGKHSLKQGDINALIVQKSLTHQNIVRLKGGDPFVFGRGHEELTTLKKKDINVEVIPGITSVTSLPLLQEVPLTRRNVSESFWVLTGTTKDHRLSSDIYNAAKSEATVVVLMGMRKLKEICSIFSNQGKGELPAMVISNGSTPQEKIALGTVTDISDKVDQAGIGAPGIIILGEVVALHPSFVKQHAIATWS
;
A
#
# COMPACT_ATOMS: atom_id res chain seq x y z
N MET A 1 20.48 -19.10 25.62
CA MET A 1 20.19 -18.63 24.25
C MET A 1 18.88 -17.87 24.32
N ASN A 2 18.84 -16.66 23.80
CA ASN A 2 17.61 -15.89 23.81
C ASN A 2 16.61 -16.53 22.83
N ASN A 3 15.48 -17.03 23.33
CA ASN A 3 14.51 -17.79 22.56
C ASN A 3 13.47 -16.88 21.89
N SER A 4 13.83 -15.59 21.73
CA SER A 4 12.94 -14.58 21.14
C SER A 4 12.71 -14.83 19.66
N LYS A 5 11.51 -14.52 19.20
CA LYS A 5 11.12 -14.57 17.80
C LYS A 5 10.46 -13.29 17.36
N VAL A 6 10.94 -12.73 16.26
CA VAL A 6 10.36 -11.54 15.63
C VAL A 6 9.50 -11.96 14.45
N TYR A 7 8.27 -11.46 14.40
CA TYR A 7 7.37 -11.64 13.27
C TYR A 7 7.23 -10.30 12.52
N ILE A 8 7.60 -10.27 11.25
CA ILE A 8 7.33 -9.12 10.37
C ILE A 8 6.03 -9.45 9.64
N VAL A 9 4.95 -8.80 10.04
CA VAL A 9 3.58 -9.15 9.64
C VAL A 9 2.98 -8.10 8.73
N GLY A 10 2.43 -8.53 7.59
CA GLY A 10 1.60 -7.68 6.75
C GLY A 10 0.18 -7.56 7.33
N ALA A 11 -0.24 -6.33 7.58
CA ALA A 11 -1.54 -5.99 8.17
C ALA A 11 -2.70 -5.97 7.16
N GLY A 12 -2.40 -6.11 5.87
CA GLY A 12 -3.42 -5.91 4.83
C GLY A 12 -3.62 -4.44 4.43
N PRO A 13 -4.59 -4.16 3.55
CA PRO A 13 -4.76 -2.85 2.91
C PRO A 13 -5.47 -1.80 3.79
N GLY A 14 -6.10 -2.20 4.89
CA GLY A 14 -6.85 -1.30 5.77
C GLY A 14 -7.94 -2.01 6.57
N ASP A 15 -8.80 -2.77 5.90
CA ASP A 15 -9.81 -3.63 6.53
C ASP A 15 -9.14 -4.70 7.38
N PRO A 16 -9.42 -4.77 8.70
CA PRO A 16 -8.81 -5.75 9.60
C PRO A 16 -9.16 -7.21 9.23
N GLU A 17 -10.29 -7.47 8.59
CA GLU A 17 -10.66 -8.82 8.14
C GLU A 17 -9.80 -9.33 6.98
N LEU A 18 -9.04 -8.43 6.32
CA LEU A 18 -8.09 -8.79 5.27
C LEU A 18 -6.69 -9.14 5.81
N ILE A 19 -6.54 -9.30 7.11
CA ILE A 19 -5.32 -9.90 7.67
C ILE A 19 -5.28 -11.39 7.37
N THR A 20 -4.09 -11.94 7.22
CA THR A 20 -3.96 -13.41 7.12
C THR A 20 -4.19 -14.07 8.48
N VAL A 21 -4.77 -15.28 8.48
CA VAL A 21 -4.94 -16.07 9.72
C VAL A 21 -3.62 -16.24 10.47
N LYS A 22 -2.49 -16.37 9.76
CA LYS A 22 -1.17 -16.49 10.36
C LYS A 22 -0.73 -15.17 11.01
N GLY A 23 -1.04 -14.04 10.38
CA GLY A 23 -0.78 -12.70 10.92
C GLY A 23 -1.58 -12.44 12.20
N LEU A 24 -2.87 -12.78 12.19
CA LEU A 24 -3.73 -12.66 13.37
C LEU A 24 -3.19 -13.47 14.56
N LYS A 25 -2.84 -14.74 14.35
CA LYS A 25 -2.23 -15.59 15.39
C LYS A 25 -0.92 -15.02 15.94
N ALA A 26 -0.13 -14.35 15.12
CA ALA A 26 1.09 -13.69 15.59
C ALA A 26 0.76 -12.48 16.48
N ILE A 27 -0.29 -11.71 16.17
CA ILE A 27 -0.78 -10.60 16.98
C ILE A 27 -1.30 -11.10 18.34
N GLU A 28 -2.13 -12.15 18.33
CA GLU A 28 -2.70 -12.74 19.57
C GLU A 28 -1.64 -13.26 20.56
N GLN A 29 -0.48 -13.68 20.04
CA GLN A 29 0.62 -14.23 20.86
C GLN A 29 1.74 -13.22 21.15
N ALA A 30 1.57 -11.96 20.73
CA ALA A 30 2.62 -10.96 20.85
C ALA A 30 2.77 -10.45 22.28
N ASP A 31 4.02 -10.37 22.76
CA ASP A 31 4.36 -9.66 23.99
C ASP A 31 4.55 -8.16 23.72
N VAL A 32 4.96 -7.81 22.50
CA VAL A 32 5.09 -6.42 22.04
C VAL A 32 4.79 -6.30 20.57
N ILE A 33 4.05 -5.26 20.18
CA ILE A 33 3.71 -4.93 18.80
C ILE A 33 4.27 -3.55 18.46
N LEU A 34 5.15 -3.48 17.45
CA LEU A 34 5.58 -2.23 16.84
C LEU A 34 4.76 -2.00 15.56
N TYR A 35 3.99 -0.93 15.49
CA TYR A 35 3.05 -0.67 14.38
C TYR A 35 3.17 0.74 13.83
N ASP A 36 2.72 0.97 12.59
CA ASP A 36 2.75 2.26 11.93
C ASP A 36 1.35 2.74 11.49
N ALA A 37 1.28 3.94 10.91
CA ALA A 37 0.03 4.61 10.56
C ALA A 37 -0.78 3.92 9.44
N LEU A 38 -0.21 2.95 8.73
CA LEU A 38 -0.89 2.21 7.67
C LEU A 38 -1.46 0.87 8.15
N SER A 39 -1.21 0.51 9.41
CA SER A 39 -1.83 -0.65 10.06
C SER A 39 -3.17 -0.22 10.67
N SER A 40 -4.22 -1.03 10.54
CA SER A 40 -5.48 -0.77 11.23
C SER A 40 -5.30 -0.85 12.75
N ASP A 41 -5.75 0.17 13.47
CA ASP A 41 -5.75 0.16 14.93
C ASP A 41 -6.67 -0.93 15.50
N GLU A 42 -7.69 -1.36 14.76
CA GLU A 42 -8.60 -2.45 15.13
C GLU A 42 -7.87 -3.79 15.29
N LEU A 43 -6.78 -4.02 14.52
CA LEU A 43 -5.96 -5.21 14.67
C LEU A 43 -5.26 -5.29 16.04
N LEU A 44 -5.01 -4.16 16.69
CA LEU A 44 -4.38 -4.12 18.01
C LEU A 44 -5.31 -4.63 19.11
N ALA A 45 -6.62 -4.64 18.87
CA ALA A 45 -7.60 -5.18 19.82
C ALA A 45 -7.55 -6.72 19.95
N TYR A 46 -6.90 -7.41 19.00
CA TYR A 46 -6.66 -8.86 19.10
C TYR A 46 -5.43 -9.23 19.93
N ALA A 47 -4.61 -8.27 20.32
CA ALA A 47 -3.46 -8.53 21.17
C ALA A 47 -3.90 -8.77 22.63
N ASP A 48 -3.08 -9.53 23.37
CA ASP A 48 -3.29 -9.69 24.81
C ASP A 48 -3.28 -8.33 25.52
N THR A 49 -4.05 -8.19 26.59
CA THR A 49 -4.17 -6.95 27.38
C THR A 49 -2.85 -6.50 28.00
N ASN A 50 -1.90 -7.41 28.20
CA ASN A 50 -0.55 -7.11 28.70
C ASN A 50 0.45 -6.84 27.57
N CYS A 51 0.04 -6.92 26.30
CA CYS A 51 0.91 -6.68 25.15
C CYS A 51 1.34 -5.20 25.11
N GLU A 52 2.64 -4.95 25.02
CA GLU A 52 3.17 -3.59 24.87
C GLU A 52 2.94 -3.10 23.41
N LEU A 53 2.22 -1.99 23.24
CA LEU A 53 1.93 -1.39 21.93
C LEU A 53 2.83 -0.18 21.69
N ILE A 54 3.65 -0.22 20.64
CA ILE A 54 4.62 0.82 20.31
C ILE A 54 4.33 1.37 18.91
N TYR A 55 3.90 2.62 18.85
CA TYR A 55 3.73 3.31 17.58
C TYR A 55 5.09 3.81 17.05
N VAL A 56 5.45 3.38 15.85
CA VAL A 56 6.71 3.73 15.17
C VAL A 56 6.53 4.55 13.89
N GLY A 57 5.28 4.89 13.55
CA GLY A 57 4.92 5.66 12.35
C GLY A 57 5.24 7.15 12.45
N LYS A 58 4.95 7.89 11.37
CA LYS A 58 5.05 9.35 11.35
C LYS A 58 3.81 9.95 12.02
N ARG A 59 3.97 10.75 13.07
CA ARG A 59 2.90 11.61 13.61
C ARG A 59 3.16 13.05 13.20
N CYS A 60 2.10 13.79 12.83
CA CYS A 60 2.19 15.24 12.65
C CYS A 60 2.75 15.89 13.92
N GLY A 61 3.82 16.70 13.77
CA GLY A 61 4.40 17.46 14.88
C GLY A 61 5.40 16.73 15.78
N LYS A 62 5.68 15.42 15.56
CA LYS A 62 6.75 14.69 16.27
C LYS A 62 7.77 14.11 15.29
N HIS A 63 9.05 14.06 15.71
CA HIS A 63 10.10 13.43 14.92
C HIS A 63 9.70 11.98 14.60
N SER A 64 9.57 11.67 13.29
CA SER A 64 9.38 10.29 12.85
C SER A 64 10.66 9.52 13.15
N LEU A 65 10.53 8.32 13.70
CA LEU A 65 11.66 7.41 13.83
C LEU A 65 12.25 7.12 12.44
N LYS A 66 13.56 7.23 12.31
CA LYS A 66 14.25 6.78 11.09
C LYS A 66 14.23 5.25 11.06
N GLN A 67 14.36 4.67 9.88
CA GLN A 67 14.36 3.21 9.75
C GLN A 67 15.42 2.54 10.63
N GLY A 68 16.59 3.17 10.76
CA GLY A 68 17.65 2.68 11.65
C GLY A 68 17.22 2.61 13.11
N ASP A 69 16.45 3.61 13.58
CA ASP A 69 15.95 3.66 14.95
C ASP A 69 14.87 2.58 15.19
N ILE A 70 14.00 2.36 14.17
CA ILE A 70 13.00 1.28 14.23
C ILE A 70 13.70 -0.09 14.31
N ASN A 71 14.71 -0.31 13.46
CA ASN A 71 15.47 -1.55 13.47
C ASN A 71 16.18 -1.78 14.82
N ALA A 72 16.79 -0.72 15.39
CA ALA A 72 17.43 -0.78 16.70
C ALA A 72 16.41 -1.09 17.81
N LEU A 73 15.21 -0.51 17.74
CA LEU A 73 14.15 -0.75 18.70
C LEU A 73 13.65 -2.21 18.65
N ILE A 74 13.46 -2.79 17.46
CA ILE A 74 13.09 -4.20 17.33
C ILE A 74 14.16 -5.11 17.95
N VAL A 75 15.44 -4.82 17.68
CA VAL A 75 16.57 -5.55 18.28
C VAL A 75 16.56 -5.42 19.80
N GLN A 76 16.33 -4.21 20.33
CA GLN A 76 16.23 -3.99 21.78
C GLN A 76 15.09 -4.80 22.40
N LYS A 77 13.92 -4.79 21.78
CA LYS A 77 12.76 -5.54 22.29
C LYS A 77 12.98 -7.06 22.24
N SER A 78 13.74 -7.57 21.29
CA SER A 78 14.08 -8.99 21.22
C SER A 78 14.97 -9.47 22.38
N LEU A 79 15.58 -8.58 23.15
CA LEU A 79 16.35 -8.94 24.33
C LEU A 79 15.49 -9.18 25.57
N THR A 80 14.27 -8.65 25.61
CA THR A 80 13.40 -8.63 26.80
C THR A 80 12.05 -9.32 26.60
N HIS A 81 11.66 -9.62 25.36
CA HIS A 81 10.38 -10.24 25.00
C HIS A 81 10.61 -11.51 24.19
N GLN A 82 9.64 -12.43 24.20
CA GLN A 82 9.71 -13.68 23.45
C GLN A 82 9.09 -13.55 22.06
N ASN A 83 7.90 -12.96 21.95
CA ASN A 83 7.16 -12.80 20.70
C ASN A 83 7.02 -11.32 20.34
N ILE A 84 7.78 -10.87 19.37
CA ILE A 84 7.79 -9.48 18.92
C ILE A 84 7.11 -9.40 17.56
N VAL A 85 6.08 -8.58 17.42
CA VAL A 85 5.43 -8.33 16.15
C VAL A 85 5.82 -6.95 15.61
N ARG A 86 6.33 -6.90 14.39
CA ARG A 86 6.42 -5.69 13.58
C ARG A 86 5.26 -5.71 12.58
N LEU A 87 4.18 -4.99 12.90
CA LEU A 87 2.97 -4.89 12.08
C LEU A 87 3.13 -3.78 11.05
N LYS A 88 2.92 -4.08 9.76
CA LYS A 88 3.18 -3.20 8.61
C LYS A 88 1.97 -3.17 7.68
N GLY A 89 1.51 -1.99 7.27
CA GLY A 89 0.42 -1.88 6.31
C GLY A 89 0.72 -2.60 4.99
N GLY A 90 -0.29 -3.21 4.38
CA GLY A 90 -0.18 -3.99 3.15
C GLY A 90 0.66 -5.26 3.32
N ASP A 91 1.56 -5.51 2.35
CA ASP A 91 2.57 -6.57 2.39
C ASP A 91 3.93 -6.00 2.82
N PRO A 92 4.69 -6.68 3.70
CA PRO A 92 5.96 -6.17 4.22
C PRO A 92 7.03 -5.89 3.15
N PHE A 93 6.99 -6.60 2.02
CA PHE A 93 8.00 -6.54 0.98
C PHE A 93 7.58 -5.73 -0.25
N VAL A 94 6.33 -5.27 -0.31
CA VAL A 94 5.87 -4.36 -1.38
C VAL A 94 6.01 -2.91 -0.91
N PHE A 95 7.15 -2.29 -1.18
CA PHE A 95 7.54 -0.93 -0.77
C PHE A 95 7.49 -0.68 0.75
N GLY A 96 7.37 -1.74 1.55
CA GLY A 96 7.23 -1.68 3.01
C GLY A 96 8.56 -1.69 3.76
N ARG A 97 9.72 -1.82 3.11
CA ARG A 97 11.07 -1.90 3.72
C ARG A 97 11.25 -3.09 4.68
N GLY A 98 10.35 -4.06 4.69
CA GLY A 98 10.44 -5.23 5.58
C GLY A 98 11.71 -6.07 5.37
N HIS A 99 12.26 -6.06 4.15
CA HIS A 99 13.53 -6.73 3.87
C HIS A 99 14.74 -6.06 4.56
N GLU A 100 14.72 -4.75 4.75
CA GLU A 100 15.77 -4.03 5.51
C GLU A 100 15.70 -4.42 7.00
N GLU A 101 14.49 -4.54 7.56
CA GLU A 101 14.24 -5.01 8.93
C GLU A 101 14.71 -6.46 9.08
N LEU A 102 14.29 -7.37 8.19
CA LEU A 102 14.72 -8.77 8.15
C LEU A 102 16.24 -8.91 8.13
N THR A 103 16.90 -8.16 7.22
CA THR A 103 18.35 -8.23 7.06
C THR A 103 19.08 -7.78 8.32
N THR A 104 18.58 -6.72 8.96
CA THR A 104 19.17 -6.20 10.22
C THR A 104 19.07 -7.24 11.34
N LEU A 105 17.91 -7.88 11.48
CA LEU A 105 17.66 -8.87 12.54
C LEU A 105 18.47 -10.14 12.32
N LYS A 106 18.56 -10.63 11.08
CA LYS A 106 19.40 -11.79 10.75
C LYS A 106 20.89 -11.56 11.01
N LYS A 107 21.42 -10.35 10.78
CA LYS A 107 22.80 -9.99 11.13
C LYS A 107 23.08 -10.00 12.64
N LYS A 108 22.05 -10.07 13.46
CA LYS A 108 22.13 -10.15 14.92
C LYS A 108 21.74 -11.53 15.46
N ASP A 109 21.66 -12.54 14.57
CA ASP A 109 21.27 -13.91 14.88
C ASP A 109 19.90 -14.02 15.60
N ILE A 110 18.99 -13.05 15.33
CA ILE A 110 17.64 -13.06 15.85
C ILE A 110 16.76 -13.93 14.94
N ASN A 111 15.96 -14.80 15.55
CA ASN A 111 15.01 -15.64 14.83
C ASN A 111 13.88 -14.75 14.28
N VAL A 112 13.69 -14.76 12.95
CA VAL A 112 12.70 -13.92 12.27
C VAL A 112 11.83 -14.75 11.34
N GLU A 113 10.53 -14.52 11.43
CA GLU A 113 9.55 -15.03 10.49
C GLU A 113 8.86 -13.87 9.77
N VAL A 114 8.78 -13.91 8.44
CA VAL A 114 8.03 -12.94 7.65
C VAL A 114 6.68 -13.56 7.29
N ILE A 115 5.61 -12.85 7.61
CA ILE A 115 4.24 -13.26 7.31
C ILE A 115 3.70 -12.31 6.24
N PRO A 116 3.34 -12.81 5.05
CA PRO A 116 2.82 -11.96 3.97
C PRO A 116 1.50 -11.31 4.37
N GLY A 117 1.22 -10.17 3.79
CA GLY A 117 -0.06 -9.49 3.89
C GLY A 117 -0.68 -9.22 2.53
N ILE A 118 -1.97 -8.95 2.50
CA ILE A 118 -2.66 -8.56 1.28
C ILE A 118 -2.21 -7.14 0.91
N THR A 119 -1.56 -7.01 -0.27
CA THR A 119 -1.11 -5.70 -0.75
C THR A 119 -2.26 -4.89 -1.33
N SER A 120 -2.28 -3.57 -1.08
CA SER A 120 -3.22 -2.62 -1.67
C SER A 120 -3.18 -2.63 -3.20
N VAL A 121 -2.06 -3.01 -3.80
CA VAL A 121 -1.86 -3.09 -5.26
C VAL A 121 -2.91 -3.97 -5.93
N THR A 122 -3.18 -5.13 -5.38
CA THR A 122 -4.10 -6.11 -5.96
C THR A 122 -5.48 -6.07 -5.32
N SER A 123 -5.57 -5.75 -4.04
CA SER A 123 -6.83 -5.79 -3.31
C SER A 123 -7.72 -4.58 -3.59
N LEU A 124 -7.18 -3.37 -3.64
CA LEU A 124 -8.03 -2.19 -3.79
C LEU A 124 -8.71 -2.11 -5.17
N PRO A 125 -8.03 -2.39 -6.31
CA PRO A 125 -8.74 -2.48 -7.58
C PRO A 125 -9.79 -3.60 -7.61
N LEU A 126 -9.47 -4.76 -7.00
CA LEU A 126 -10.42 -5.88 -6.91
C LEU A 126 -11.69 -5.50 -6.15
N LEU A 127 -11.58 -4.78 -5.03
CA LEU A 127 -12.72 -4.29 -4.25
C LEU A 127 -13.57 -3.27 -5.04
N GLN A 128 -13.00 -2.67 -6.09
CA GLN A 128 -13.70 -1.79 -7.04
C GLN A 128 -14.16 -2.54 -8.31
N GLU A 129 -14.14 -3.87 -8.31
CA GLU A 129 -14.50 -4.72 -9.45
C GLU A 129 -13.62 -4.46 -10.71
N VAL A 130 -12.41 -3.92 -10.52
CA VAL A 130 -11.45 -3.65 -11.59
C VAL A 130 -10.31 -4.68 -11.54
N PRO A 131 -10.22 -5.58 -12.54
CA PRO A 131 -9.11 -6.51 -12.63
C PRO A 131 -7.83 -5.77 -13.06
N LEU A 132 -6.66 -6.20 -12.57
CA LEU A 132 -5.39 -5.66 -13.08
C LEU A 132 -5.01 -6.22 -14.46
N THR A 133 -5.51 -7.40 -14.78
CA THR A 133 -5.31 -8.05 -16.08
C THR A 133 -6.63 -8.61 -16.60
N ARG A 134 -6.85 -8.51 -17.90
CA ARG A 134 -7.99 -9.10 -18.61
C ARG A 134 -7.59 -9.47 -20.02
N ARG A 135 -7.93 -10.67 -20.46
CA ARG A 135 -7.69 -11.12 -21.84
C ARG A 135 -8.22 -10.11 -22.83
N ASN A 136 -7.45 -9.80 -23.87
CA ASN A 136 -7.75 -8.82 -24.92
C ASN A 136 -7.86 -7.35 -24.44
N VAL A 137 -7.51 -7.04 -23.19
CA VAL A 137 -7.50 -5.67 -22.66
C VAL A 137 -6.13 -5.33 -22.10
N SER A 138 -5.62 -6.11 -21.14
CA SER A 138 -4.29 -5.92 -20.55
C SER A 138 -3.72 -7.26 -20.12
N GLU A 139 -2.57 -7.63 -20.66
CA GLU A 139 -1.92 -8.93 -20.42
C GLU A 139 -0.91 -8.89 -19.27
N SER A 140 -0.57 -7.69 -18.83
CA SER A 140 0.40 -7.47 -17.74
C SER A 140 0.03 -6.27 -16.89
N PHE A 141 0.58 -6.22 -15.67
CA PHE A 141 0.53 -5.02 -14.86
C PHE A 141 1.89 -4.72 -14.24
N TRP A 142 2.18 -3.45 -14.05
CA TRP A 142 3.39 -2.95 -13.44
C TRP A 142 3.07 -2.22 -12.14
N VAL A 143 3.91 -2.45 -11.13
CA VAL A 143 3.80 -1.80 -9.83
C VAL A 143 5.00 -0.90 -9.62
N LEU A 144 4.75 0.38 -9.44
CA LEU A 144 5.79 1.39 -9.38
C LEU A 144 5.64 2.28 -8.15
N THR A 145 6.77 2.85 -7.69
CA THR A 145 6.72 3.95 -6.75
C THR A 145 6.65 5.29 -7.49
N GLY A 146 5.74 6.14 -7.08
CA GLY A 146 5.68 7.53 -7.57
C GLY A 146 6.75 8.43 -6.95
N THR A 147 7.39 8.00 -5.84
CA THR A 147 8.38 8.82 -5.15
C THR A 147 9.53 7.95 -4.67
N THR A 148 10.74 8.27 -5.14
CA THR A 148 11.99 7.62 -4.72
C THR A 148 12.44 8.13 -3.35
N LYS A 149 13.52 7.53 -2.78
CA LYS A 149 14.13 7.98 -1.52
C LYS A 149 14.59 9.44 -1.55
N ASP A 150 14.95 9.95 -2.73
CA ASP A 150 15.42 11.32 -2.95
C ASP A 150 14.27 12.29 -3.30
N HIS A 151 13.04 11.89 -3.03
CA HIS A 151 11.80 12.64 -3.31
C HIS A 151 11.58 12.99 -4.80
N ARG A 152 12.24 12.27 -5.71
CA ARG A 152 12.05 12.41 -7.16
C ARG A 152 11.02 11.40 -7.66
N LEU A 153 10.44 11.69 -8.82
CA LEU A 153 9.62 10.73 -9.54
C LEU A 153 10.50 9.55 -9.99
N SER A 154 9.97 8.34 -9.94
CA SER A 154 10.67 7.17 -10.48
C SER A 154 10.83 7.27 -11.99
N SER A 155 12.04 7.01 -12.51
CA SER A 155 12.29 6.95 -13.95
C SER A 155 11.48 5.88 -14.66
N ASP A 156 11.07 4.83 -13.95
CA ASP A 156 10.29 3.73 -14.53
C ASP A 156 8.88 4.17 -14.97
N ILE A 157 8.37 5.31 -14.45
CA ILE A 157 7.10 5.90 -14.91
C ILE A 157 7.16 6.24 -16.40
N TYR A 158 8.30 6.73 -16.92
CA TYR A 158 8.46 7.02 -18.35
C TYR A 158 8.42 5.77 -19.22
N ASN A 159 8.95 4.65 -18.72
CA ASN A 159 8.89 3.36 -19.41
C ASN A 159 7.48 2.77 -19.35
N ALA A 160 6.82 2.87 -18.22
CA ALA A 160 5.45 2.40 -18.04
C ALA A 160 4.47 3.16 -18.94
N ALA A 161 4.65 4.46 -19.12
CA ALA A 161 3.81 5.27 -19.99
C ALA A 161 3.88 4.84 -21.49
N LYS A 162 4.95 4.15 -21.90
CA LYS A 162 5.10 3.60 -23.26
C LYS A 162 4.48 2.20 -23.42
N SER A 163 4.16 1.51 -22.31
CA SER A 163 3.63 0.15 -22.33
C SER A 163 2.09 0.15 -22.37
N GLU A 164 1.52 -0.98 -22.81
CA GLU A 164 0.06 -1.22 -22.75
C GLU A 164 -0.36 -1.93 -21.46
N ALA A 165 0.56 -2.09 -20.51
CA ALA A 165 0.29 -2.71 -19.21
C ALA A 165 -0.60 -1.82 -18.34
N THR A 166 -1.39 -2.42 -17.48
CA THR A 166 -2.00 -1.70 -16.35
C THR A 166 -0.90 -1.22 -15.40
N VAL A 167 -0.91 0.06 -15.03
CA VAL A 167 0.11 0.64 -14.16
C VAL A 167 -0.51 1.01 -12.81
N VAL A 168 0.05 0.45 -11.74
CA VAL A 168 -0.32 0.79 -10.36
C VAL A 168 0.82 1.56 -9.71
N VAL A 169 0.53 2.79 -9.27
CA VAL A 169 1.54 3.66 -8.65
C VAL A 169 1.23 3.86 -7.18
N LEU A 170 2.15 3.40 -6.34
CA LEU A 170 2.16 3.66 -4.90
C LEU A 170 2.97 4.92 -4.59
N MET A 171 2.63 5.62 -3.50
CA MET A 171 3.33 6.86 -3.07
C MET A 171 3.35 7.95 -4.15
N GLY A 172 2.38 7.94 -5.07
CA GLY A 172 2.30 8.84 -6.22
C GLY A 172 1.41 10.06 -6.03
N MET A 173 0.60 10.14 -4.98
CA MET A 173 -0.45 11.17 -4.83
C MET A 173 0.06 12.60 -5.01
N ARG A 174 1.21 12.94 -4.42
CA ARG A 174 1.83 14.27 -4.56
C ARG A 174 2.41 14.54 -5.96
N LYS A 175 2.55 13.50 -6.77
CA LYS A 175 3.11 13.52 -8.12
C LYS A 175 2.07 13.18 -9.19
N LEU A 176 0.78 13.09 -8.82
CA LEU A 176 -0.29 12.67 -9.73
C LEU A 176 -0.30 13.50 -11.01
N LYS A 177 -0.26 14.82 -10.91
CA LYS A 177 -0.24 15.73 -12.06
C LYS A 177 0.98 15.51 -12.97
N GLU A 178 2.17 15.29 -12.37
CA GLU A 178 3.41 15.00 -13.11
C GLU A 178 3.32 13.64 -13.81
N ILE A 179 2.79 12.62 -13.13
CA ILE A 179 2.55 11.28 -13.70
C ILE A 179 1.59 11.38 -14.90
N CYS A 180 0.44 12.04 -14.73
CA CYS A 180 -0.54 12.23 -15.79
C CYS A 180 0.06 12.96 -17.01
N SER A 181 0.87 13.99 -16.79
CA SER A 181 1.57 14.72 -17.86
C SER A 181 2.48 13.80 -18.68
N ILE A 182 3.20 12.87 -18.02
CA ILE A 182 4.08 11.92 -18.72
C ILE A 182 3.27 10.97 -19.61
N PHE A 183 2.14 10.46 -19.11
CA PHE A 183 1.26 9.59 -19.92
C PHE A 183 0.61 10.36 -21.08
N SER A 184 0.12 11.58 -20.84
CA SER A 184 -0.44 12.45 -21.89
C SER A 184 0.56 12.74 -23.00
N ASN A 185 1.84 12.99 -22.67
CA ASN A 185 2.91 13.20 -23.63
C ASN A 185 3.24 11.95 -24.48
N GLN A 186 2.79 10.77 -24.07
CA GLN A 186 2.84 9.53 -24.86
C GLN A 186 1.54 9.28 -25.64
N GLY A 187 0.65 10.28 -25.77
CA GLY A 187 -0.63 10.16 -26.47
C GLY A 187 -1.72 9.44 -25.68
N LYS A 188 -1.52 9.19 -24.38
CA LYS A 188 -2.43 8.43 -23.51
C LYS A 188 -3.32 9.34 -22.64
N GLY A 189 -3.69 10.52 -23.13
CA GLY A 189 -4.57 11.43 -22.41
C GLY A 189 -5.93 10.83 -22.05
N GLU A 190 -6.49 10.06 -22.96
CA GLU A 190 -7.80 9.40 -22.78
C GLU A 190 -7.73 8.04 -22.07
N LEU A 191 -6.52 7.58 -21.68
CA LEU A 191 -6.38 6.31 -20.95
C LEU A 191 -7.15 6.39 -19.62
N PRO A 192 -8.03 5.42 -19.33
CA PRO A 192 -8.79 5.39 -18.09
C PRO A 192 -7.88 5.38 -16.85
N ALA A 193 -8.28 6.15 -15.85
CA ALA A 193 -7.54 6.37 -14.62
C ALA A 193 -8.44 6.27 -13.39
N MET A 194 -7.94 5.67 -12.33
CA MET A 194 -8.61 5.56 -11.03
C MET A 194 -7.63 5.91 -9.91
N VAL A 195 -8.11 6.65 -8.93
CA VAL A 195 -7.40 6.91 -7.67
C VAL A 195 -8.26 6.41 -6.52
N ILE A 196 -7.66 5.59 -5.65
CA ILE A 196 -8.29 5.10 -4.43
C ILE A 196 -7.48 5.59 -3.24
N SER A 197 -8.12 6.33 -2.34
CA SER A 197 -7.53 6.84 -1.10
C SER A 197 -8.20 6.19 0.10
N ASN A 198 -7.42 5.87 1.15
CA ASN A 198 -7.88 5.15 2.35
C ASN A 198 -8.66 3.88 2.00
N GLY A 199 -8.22 3.16 0.98
CA GLY A 199 -8.95 2.01 0.44
C GLY A 199 -9.18 0.92 1.47
N SER A 200 -10.31 0.22 1.36
CA SER A 200 -10.83 -0.80 2.27
C SER A 200 -11.08 -0.31 3.71
N THR A 201 -11.20 1.00 3.92
CA THR A 201 -11.59 1.57 5.21
C THR A 201 -12.90 2.36 5.09
N PRO A 202 -13.58 2.71 6.20
CA PRO A 202 -14.77 3.56 6.16
C PRO A 202 -14.53 4.96 5.56
N GLN A 203 -13.28 5.39 5.46
CA GLN A 203 -12.86 6.68 4.90
C GLN A 203 -12.45 6.58 3.42
N GLU A 204 -12.71 5.44 2.77
CA GLU A 204 -12.38 5.24 1.36
C GLU A 204 -12.99 6.33 0.47
N LYS A 205 -12.17 6.87 -0.42
CA LYS A 205 -12.60 7.79 -1.47
C LYS A 205 -12.03 7.35 -2.81
N ILE A 206 -12.83 7.46 -3.86
CA ILE A 206 -12.47 7.04 -5.21
C ILE A 206 -12.69 8.20 -6.16
N ALA A 207 -11.74 8.39 -7.08
CA ALA A 207 -11.92 9.23 -8.27
C ALA A 207 -11.75 8.37 -9.52
N LEU A 208 -12.62 8.57 -10.48
CA LEU A 208 -12.61 7.92 -11.79
C LEU A 208 -12.56 8.98 -12.88
N GLY A 209 -11.72 8.74 -13.89
CA GLY A 209 -11.55 9.66 -15.01
C GLY A 209 -10.60 9.10 -16.06
N THR A 210 -10.02 10.01 -16.82
CA THR A 210 -8.93 9.74 -17.74
C THR A 210 -7.63 10.36 -17.22
N VAL A 211 -6.51 10.02 -17.82
CA VAL A 211 -5.22 10.67 -17.51
C VAL A 211 -5.31 12.19 -17.59
N THR A 212 -6.12 12.73 -18.52
CA THR A 212 -6.29 14.18 -18.71
C THR A 212 -6.98 14.86 -17.53
N ASP A 213 -8.01 14.24 -16.93
CA ASP A 213 -8.89 14.90 -15.97
C ASP A 213 -8.81 14.38 -14.52
N ILE A 214 -8.16 13.24 -14.31
CA ILE A 214 -8.14 12.58 -12.98
C ILE A 214 -7.52 13.45 -11.88
N SER A 215 -6.49 14.24 -12.22
CA SER A 215 -5.84 15.11 -11.23
C SER A 215 -6.80 16.17 -10.70
N ASP A 216 -7.56 16.81 -11.59
CA ASP A 216 -8.53 17.85 -11.22
C ASP A 216 -9.70 17.25 -10.42
N LYS A 217 -10.16 16.05 -10.80
CA LYS A 217 -11.19 15.31 -10.05
C LYS A 217 -10.75 14.96 -8.64
N VAL A 218 -9.48 14.53 -8.47
CA VAL A 218 -8.88 14.24 -7.16
C VAL A 218 -8.82 15.49 -6.29
N ASP A 219 -8.40 16.64 -6.87
CA ASP A 219 -8.34 17.91 -6.16
C ASP A 219 -9.73 18.41 -5.74
N GLN A 220 -10.72 18.36 -6.65
CA GLN A 220 -12.10 18.75 -6.38
C GLN A 220 -12.77 17.90 -5.29
N ALA A 221 -12.48 16.60 -5.26
CA ALA A 221 -13.02 15.67 -4.27
C ALA A 221 -12.25 15.69 -2.92
N GLY A 222 -11.19 16.48 -2.81
CA GLY A 222 -10.33 16.54 -1.63
C GLY A 222 -9.74 15.16 -1.29
N ILE A 223 -9.33 14.42 -2.31
CA ILE A 223 -8.73 13.08 -2.15
C ILE A 223 -7.23 13.24 -1.94
N GLY A 224 -6.72 12.67 -0.85
CA GLY A 224 -5.32 12.78 -0.44
C GLY A 224 -4.64 11.43 -0.20
N ALA A 225 -3.44 11.50 0.39
CA ALA A 225 -2.71 10.32 0.85
C ALA A 225 -3.27 9.81 2.21
N PRO A 226 -3.18 8.51 2.47
CA PRO A 226 -2.62 7.47 1.62
C PRO A 226 -3.52 7.12 0.44
N GLY A 227 -2.92 6.82 -0.71
CA GLY A 227 -3.70 6.43 -1.89
C GLY A 227 -2.85 5.75 -2.96
N ILE A 228 -3.53 5.02 -3.85
CA ILE A 228 -2.94 4.39 -5.03
C ILE A 228 -3.54 4.99 -6.30
N ILE A 229 -2.75 4.97 -7.37
CA ILE A 229 -3.15 5.44 -8.70
C ILE A 229 -3.13 4.23 -9.63
N ILE A 230 -4.19 4.01 -10.39
CA ILE A 230 -4.29 2.95 -11.37
C ILE A 230 -4.55 3.59 -12.74
N LEU A 231 -3.69 3.29 -13.71
CA LEU A 231 -3.78 3.77 -15.09
C LEU A 231 -3.82 2.57 -16.04
N GLY A 232 -4.85 2.48 -16.87
CA GLY A 232 -4.96 1.38 -17.81
C GLY A 232 -6.39 1.14 -18.29
N GLU A 233 -6.53 0.50 -19.46
CA GLU A 233 -7.81 0.19 -20.09
C GLU A 233 -8.76 -0.61 -19.19
N VAL A 234 -8.22 -1.42 -18.27
CA VAL A 234 -9.02 -2.20 -17.33
C VAL A 234 -9.87 -1.32 -16.39
N VAL A 235 -9.49 -0.06 -16.19
CA VAL A 235 -10.25 0.87 -15.34
C VAL A 235 -11.61 1.20 -15.96
N ALA A 236 -11.73 1.14 -17.29
CA ALA A 236 -13.02 1.31 -17.98
C ALA A 236 -14.04 0.20 -17.62
N LEU A 237 -13.60 -0.89 -17.01
CA LEU A 237 -14.48 -1.97 -16.54
C LEU A 237 -15.14 -1.67 -15.20
N HIS A 238 -14.75 -0.60 -14.52
CA HIS A 238 -15.40 -0.18 -13.28
C HIS A 238 -16.91 0.05 -13.52
N PRO A 239 -17.80 -0.45 -12.64
CA PRO A 239 -19.26 -0.39 -12.85
C PRO A 239 -19.81 1.01 -13.18
N SER A 240 -19.22 2.07 -12.61
CA SER A 240 -19.62 3.45 -12.90
C SER A 240 -19.22 3.92 -14.31
N PHE A 241 -18.09 3.45 -14.86
CA PHE A 241 -17.73 3.74 -16.26
C PHE A 241 -18.66 3.03 -17.22
N VAL A 242 -18.96 1.76 -16.99
CA VAL A 242 -19.86 0.95 -17.82
C VAL A 242 -21.25 1.59 -17.90
N LYS A 243 -21.79 2.05 -16.77
CA LYS A 243 -23.09 2.74 -16.74
C LYS A 243 -23.09 4.04 -17.55
N GLN A 244 -22.05 4.86 -17.46
CA GLN A 244 -21.96 6.12 -18.20
C GLN A 244 -21.92 5.88 -19.71
N HIS A 245 -21.21 4.86 -20.20
CA HIS A 245 -21.14 4.53 -21.63
C HIS A 245 -22.42 3.85 -22.12
N ALA A 246 -23.10 3.03 -21.31
CA ALA A 246 -24.38 2.45 -21.66
C ALA A 246 -25.48 3.52 -21.86
N ILE A 247 -25.47 4.58 -21.06
CA ILE A 247 -26.41 5.71 -21.21
C ILE A 247 -26.10 6.50 -22.48
N ALA A 248 -24.83 6.70 -22.81
CA ALA A 248 -24.42 7.44 -24.02
C ALA A 248 -24.71 6.68 -25.34
N THR A 249 -24.85 5.35 -25.30
CA THR A 249 -25.21 4.54 -26.47
C THR A 249 -26.73 4.42 -26.70
N TRP A 250 -27.56 4.88 -25.75
CA TRP A 250 -29.02 4.85 -25.84
C TRP A 250 -29.66 6.25 -25.97
N SER A 251 -28.86 7.29 -26.01
CA SER A 251 -29.26 8.68 -26.27
C SER A 251 -28.82 9.16 -27.67
#